data_448724615a3f77a2818ac87acd602562
#
_entry.id   448724615a3f77a2818ac87acd602562
#
_cell.length_a   1.000
_cell.length_b   1.000
_cell.length_c   1.000
_cell.angle_alpha   90.00
_cell.angle_beta   90.00
_cell.angle_gamma   90.00
#
_symmetry.space_group_name_H-M   'P 1'
#
loop_
_entity.id
_entity.type
_entity.pdbx_description
1 polymer ?
#
loop_
_entity_poly.entity_id
_entity_poly.type
_entity_poly.pdbx_seq_one_letter_code
_entity_poly.pdbx_strand_id
1 'polypeptide(L)'
;IAADRIRQLAQELGHAAFQQAFELPIAWTDAWGKKHPTTQARPVAFHAMRGLAAHSNGFQTVRALAVLMSVLGTIDAPGGFRHKAPYPRHIVPNYRAFNDPGMIKPNTPLNAAPLGFPAHPDELAINPDGSPIRIDHAFSWEHPLSAHGMMHNVITNATKGDPYRLDTLLIFMANMAWNSTMNTLAVRDMLNERDESGEYKIPFLVVCDAFQSEMVAFADLVLPDTTYLERHDVMGMLDRPISEFEGPVDSVRIPVVAPLGLCKPFQEVLIELGTRLKLP
;
A
#
# COMPACT_ATOMS: atom_id res chain seq x y z
N ILE A 1 2.27 -1.51 -28.48
CA ILE A 1 1.17 -2.47 -28.70
C ILE A 1 0.54 -2.12 -30.04
N ALA A 2 0.26 -3.16 -30.88
CA ALA A 2 -0.37 -2.93 -32.18
C ALA A 2 -1.79 -2.42 -32.04
N ALA A 3 -2.15 -1.40 -32.84
CA ALA A 3 -3.46 -0.74 -32.76
C ALA A 3 -4.64 -1.70 -32.96
N ASP A 4 -4.48 -2.72 -33.80
CA ASP A 4 -5.54 -3.70 -34.05
C ASP A 4 -5.84 -4.56 -32.83
N ARG A 5 -4.84 -4.88 -32.00
CA ARG A 5 -5.04 -5.61 -30.75
C ARG A 5 -5.82 -4.76 -29.73
N ILE A 6 -5.60 -3.45 -29.71
CA ILE A 6 -6.37 -2.54 -28.85
C ILE A 6 -7.82 -2.46 -29.32
N ARG A 7 -8.05 -2.37 -30.64
CA ARG A 7 -9.40 -2.39 -31.20
C ARG A 7 -10.13 -3.70 -30.93
N GLN A 8 -9.43 -4.82 -31.10
CA GLN A 8 -9.98 -6.14 -30.79
C GLN A 8 -10.41 -6.21 -29.31
N LEU A 9 -9.53 -5.82 -28.37
CA LEU A 9 -9.87 -5.80 -26.95
C LEU A 9 -11.07 -4.89 -26.66
N ALA A 10 -11.13 -3.72 -27.27
CA ALA A 10 -12.27 -2.82 -27.10
C ALA A 10 -13.59 -3.42 -27.58
N GLN A 11 -13.56 -4.18 -28.69
CA GLN A 11 -14.73 -4.89 -29.21
C GLN A 11 -15.14 -6.04 -28.26
N GLU A 12 -14.20 -6.79 -27.75
CA GLU A 12 -14.44 -7.88 -26.78
C GLU A 12 -15.05 -7.34 -25.48
N LEU A 13 -14.52 -6.25 -24.94
CA LEU A 13 -15.07 -5.58 -23.75
C LEU A 13 -16.50 -5.07 -24.02
N GLY A 14 -16.73 -4.40 -25.16
CA GLY A 14 -18.06 -3.94 -25.55
C GLY A 14 -19.06 -5.11 -25.73
N HIS A 15 -18.64 -6.18 -26.40
CA HIS A 15 -19.46 -7.37 -26.56
C HIS A 15 -19.84 -7.96 -25.19
N ALA A 16 -18.89 -8.15 -24.29
CA ALA A 16 -19.14 -8.69 -22.97
C ALA A 16 -20.08 -7.76 -22.16
N ALA A 17 -19.86 -6.45 -22.18
CA ALA A 17 -20.63 -5.50 -21.40
C ALA A 17 -22.09 -5.32 -21.89
N PHE A 18 -22.34 -5.48 -23.20
CA PHE A 18 -23.67 -5.20 -23.78
C PHE A 18 -24.38 -6.43 -24.32
N GLN A 19 -23.67 -7.33 -24.98
CA GLN A 19 -24.28 -8.51 -25.59
C GLN A 19 -24.42 -9.68 -24.57
N GLN A 20 -23.54 -9.72 -23.57
CA GLN A 20 -23.61 -10.72 -22.50
C GLN A 20 -24.21 -10.15 -21.19
N ALA A 21 -24.77 -8.96 -21.26
CA ALA A 21 -25.51 -8.38 -20.14
C ALA A 21 -26.78 -9.21 -19.87
N PHE A 22 -27.15 -9.36 -18.58
CA PHE A 22 -28.34 -10.09 -18.16
C PHE A 22 -28.98 -9.41 -16.95
N GLU A 23 -30.27 -9.67 -16.74
CA GLU A 23 -31.01 -9.15 -15.62
C GLU A 23 -30.91 -10.08 -14.40
N LEU A 24 -30.73 -9.47 -13.23
CA LEU A 24 -30.79 -10.13 -11.93
C LEU A 24 -32.00 -9.68 -11.14
N PRO A 25 -32.67 -10.56 -10.38
CA PRO A 25 -33.82 -10.22 -9.56
C PRO A 25 -33.43 -9.49 -8.27
N ILE A 26 -32.64 -8.40 -8.44
CA ILE A 26 -32.19 -7.54 -7.34
C ILE A 26 -32.91 -6.22 -7.47
N ALA A 27 -33.81 -5.94 -6.54
CA ALA A 27 -34.52 -4.67 -6.50
C ALA A 27 -33.61 -3.55 -5.98
N TRP A 28 -33.73 -2.37 -6.57
CA TRP A 28 -32.99 -1.17 -6.18
C TRP A 28 -33.80 0.09 -6.40
N THR A 29 -33.33 1.18 -5.82
CA THR A 29 -33.93 2.52 -6.00
C THR A 29 -32.88 3.44 -6.59
N ASP A 30 -33.22 4.14 -7.65
CA ASP A 30 -32.33 5.09 -8.30
C ASP A 30 -32.21 6.42 -7.52
N ALA A 31 -31.33 7.28 -7.98
CA ALA A 31 -31.06 8.58 -7.36
C ALA A 31 -32.26 9.53 -7.34
N TRP A 32 -33.28 9.27 -8.16
CA TRP A 32 -34.53 10.04 -8.24
C TRP A 32 -35.67 9.41 -7.43
N GLY A 33 -35.39 8.30 -6.71
CA GLY A 33 -36.37 7.62 -5.87
C GLY A 33 -37.26 6.62 -6.63
N LYS A 34 -36.99 6.33 -7.90
CA LYS A 34 -37.75 5.33 -8.67
C LYS A 34 -37.24 3.94 -8.31
N LYS A 35 -38.22 3.05 -7.99
CA LYS A 35 -37.96 1.64 -7.68
C LYS A 35 -37.87 0.81 -8.96
N HIS A 36 -36.86 -0.03 -9.04
CA HIS A 36 -36.62 -1.00 -10.10
C HIS A 36 -36.66 -2.39 -9.52
N PRO A 37 -37.41 -3.33 -10.11
CA PRO A 37 -37.53 -4.71 -9.61
C PRO A 37 -36.31 -5.56 -9.93
N THR A 38 -35.53 -5.17 -10.93
CA THR A 38 -34.36 -5.91 -11.44
C THR A 38 -33.16 -4.98 -11.60
N THR A 39 -31.98 -5.57 -11.59
CA THR A 39 -30.71 -4.88 -11.86
C THR A 39 -30.03 -5.53 -13.04
N GLN A 40 -29.54 -4.73 -13.99
CA GLN A 40 -28.78 -5.23 -15.11
C GLN A 40 -27.33 -5.54 -14.69
N ALA A 41 -26.93 -6.78 -14.84
CA ALA A 41 -25.54 -7.22 -14.65
C ALA A 41 -24.72 -7.04 -15.94
N ARG A 42 -23.46 -6.64 -15.79
CA ARG A 42 -22.50 -6.44 -16.87
C ARG A 42 -21.18 -7.13 -16.51
N PRO A 43 -20.84 -8.27 -17.15
CA PRO A 43 -19.70 -9.10 -16.74
C PRO A 43 -18.37 -8.56 -17.25
N VAL A 44 -18.08 -7.29 -16.98
CA VAL A 44 -16.79 -6.67 -17.29
C VAL A 44 -16.32 -5.90 -16.06
N ALA A 45 -15.35 -6.45 -15.36
CA ALA A 45 -14.74 -5.83 -14.20
C ALA A 45 -13.30 -5.40 -14.47
N PHE A 46 -12.89 -4.32 -13.81
CA PHE A 46 -11.52 -3.85 -13.84
C PHE A 46 -10.97 -3.84 -12.42
N HIS A 47 -9.77 -4.35 -12.26
CA HIS A 47 -9.04 -4.24 -11.01
C HIS A 47 -7.88 -3.27 -11.20
N ALA A 48 -7.90 -2.18 -10.47
CA ALA A 48 -6.87 -1.15 -10.53
C ALA A 48 -6.65 -0.55 -9.14
N MET A 49 -5.39 -0.38 -8.80
CA MET A 49 -4.96 0.24 -7.55
C MET A 49 -3.80 1.21 -7.78
N ARG A 50 -2.92 1.32 -6.82
CA ARG A 50 -1.79 2.26 -6.81
C ARG A 50 -0.89 2.19 -8.04
N GLY A 51 -0.64 0.99 -8.58
CA GLY A 51 0.24 0.83 -9.73
C GLY A 51 -0.19 1.67 -10.93
N LEU A 52 -1.51 1.78 -11.16
CA LEU A 52 -2.05 2.61 -12.25
C LEU A 52 -1.91 4.11 -11.99
N ALA A 53 -1.97 4.52 -10.73
CA ALA A 53 -1.91 5.93 -10.32
C ALA A 53 -0.49 6.43 -10.01
N ALA A 54 0.46 5.53 -9.77
CA ALA A 54 1.81 5.86 -9.31
C ALA A 54 2.76 6.25 -10.45
N HIS A 55 2.31 7.13 -11.32
CA HIS A 55 3.04 7.67 -12.47
C HIS A 55 2.82 9.18 -12.58
N SER A 56 3.68 9.88 -13.30
CA SER A 56 3.55 11.33 -13.54
C SER A 56 2.21 11.71 -14.19
N ASN A 57 1.65 10.83 -15.02
CA ASN A 57 0.33 10.97 -15.63
C ASN A 57 -0.75 10.10 -14.97
N GLY A 58 -0.53 9.62 -13.75
CA GLY A 58 -1.39 8.67 -13.06
C GLY A 58 -2.83 9.12 -12.92
N PHE A 59 -3.06 10.40 -12.60
CA PHE A 59 -4.40 10.97 -12.53
C PHE A 59 -5.17 10.82 -13.87
N GLN A 60 -4.53 11.15 -14.99
CA GLN A 60 -5.19 11.05 -16.30
C GLN A 60 -5.39 9.58 -16.71
N THR A 61 -4.50 8.70 -16.31
CA THR A 61 -4.62 7.25 -16.57
C THR A 61 -5.83 6.67 -15.82
N VAL A 62 -5.99 6.99 -14.54
CA VAL A 62 -7.16 6.57 -13.74
C VAL A 62 -8.44 7.19 -14.29
N ARG A 63 -8.39 8.47 -14.70
CA ARG A 63 -9.54 9.14 -15.34
C ARG A 63 -9.94 8.45 -16.64
N ALA A 64 -8.99 8.06 -17.49
CA ALA A 64 -9.27 7.33 -18.72
C ALA A 64 -9.95 5.98 -18.44
N LEU A 65 -9.49 5.25 -17.40
CA LEU A 65 -10.14 4.03 -16.95
C LEU A 65 -11.57 4.29 -16.46
N ALA A 66 -11.80 5.35 -15.68
CA ALA A 66 -13.12 5.72 -15.20
C ALA A 66 -14.08 6.05 -16.36
N VAL A 67 -13.59 6.74 -17.38
CA VAL A 67 -14.35 7.01 -18.62
C VAL A 67 -14.70 5.71 -19.34
N LEU A 68 -13.75 4.80 -19.49
CA LEU A 68 -13.98 3.48 -20.10
C LEU A 68 -15.07 2.70 -19.34
N MET A 69 -14.98 2.64 -18.02
CA MET A 69 -15.99 1.97 -17.18
C MET A 69 -17.38 2.63 -17.33
N SER A 70 -17.42 3.95 -17.42
CA SER A 70 -18.66 4.70 -17.66
C SER A 70 -19.28 4.38 -19.03
N VAL A 71 -18.46 4.35 -20.08
CA VAL A 71 -18.92 3.99 -21.45
C VAL A 71 -19.45 2.56 -21.51
N LEU A 72 -18.79 1.64 -20.82
CA LEU A 72 -19.24 0.24 -20.73
C LEU A 72 -20.45 0.04 -19.80
N GLY A 73 -20.80 1.03 -18.98
CA GLY A 73 -21.89 0.95 -18.01
C GLY A 73 -21.65 -0.04 -16.89
N THR A 74 -20.39 -0.31 -16.54
CA THR A 74 -19.99 -1.35 -15.58
C THR A 74 -19.81 -0.82 -14.16
N ILE A 75 -19.92 0.49 -13.94
CA ILE A 75 -19.84 1.08 -12.59
C ILE A 75 -21.08 0.70 -11.80
N ASP A 76 -20.87 0.15 -10.62
CA ASP A 76 -21.90 -0.32 -9.69
C ASP A 76 -22.90 -1.34 -10.28
N ALA A 77 -22.60 -1.90 -11.45
CA ALA A 77 -23.36 -3.00 -12.02
C ALA A 77 -22.83 -4.34 -11.47
N PRO A 78 -23.68 -5.32 -11.13
CA PRO A 78 -23.24 -6.66 -10.75
C PRO A 78 -22.37 -7.29 -11.86
N GLY A 79 -21.23 -7.86 -11.47
CA GLY A 79 -20.21 -8.35 -12.42
C GLY A 79 -19.28 -7.28 -12.98
N GLY A 80 -19.56 -6.01 -12.68
CA GLY A 80 -18.74 -4.87 -13.04
C GLY A 80 -17.83 -4.37 -11.92
N PHE A 81 -17.51 -3.09 -11.95
CA PHE A 81 -16.64 -2.44 -10.98
C PHE A 81 -17.43 -1.69 -9.93
N ARG A 82 -17.18 -1.96 -8.67
CA ARG A 82 -17.74 -1.19 -7.58
C ARG A 82 -16.90 0.05 -7.32
N HIS A 83 -17.49 1.23 -7.57
CA HIS A 83 -16.77 2.49 -7.48
C HIS A 83 -16.44 2.89 -6.05
N LYS A 84 -17.28 2.52 -5.09
CA LYS A 84 -17.09 2.82 -3.68
C LYS A 84 -16.86 1.54 -2.91
N ALA A 85 -15.66 1.38 -2.37
CA ALA A 85 -15.48 0.46 -1.27
C ALA A 85 -16.24 1.04 -0.06
N PRO A 86 -17.22 0.35 0.48
CA PRO A 86 -17.90 0.80 1.69
C PRO A 86 -16.94 0.60 2.87
N TYR A 87 -16.16 1.60 3.23
CA TYR A 87 -15.39 1.55 4.46
C TYR A 87 -16.38 1.59 5.63
N PRO A 88 -16.36 0.63 6.54
CA PRO A 88 -17.08 0.79 7.79
C PRO A 88 -16.53 2.02 8.48
N ARG A 89 -17.41 2.96 8.74
CA ARG A 89 -17.00 4.30 9.20
C ARG A 89 -16.52 4.31 10.65
N HIS A 90 -16.71 3.23 11.41
CA HIS A 90 -16.44 3.17 12.84
C HIS A 90 -15.94 1.79 13.27
N ILE A 91 -14.90 1.30 12.63
CA ILE A 91 -14.30 0.02 13.00
C ILE A 91 -13.57 0.10 14.32
N VAL A 92 -13.01 1.22 14.58
CA VAL A 92 -12.33 1.48 15.84
C VAL A 92 -13.26 2.32 16.67
N PRO A 93 -13.54 1.93 17.90
CA PRO A 93 -14.25 2.81 18.81
C PRO A 93 -13.54 4.16 18.77
N ASN A 94 -14.32 5.23 18.76
CA ASN A 94 -13.79 6.58 18.75
C ASN A 94 -12.82 6.73 19.93
N TYR A 95 -11.54 6.51 19.68
CA TYR A 95 -10.52 6.81 20.66
C TYR A 95 -10.57 8.30 20.91
N ARG A 96 -10.96 8.63 22.12
CA ARG A 96 -10.75 9.99 22.54
C ARG A 96 -9.27 10.20 22.76
N ALA A 97 -8.83 11.29 22.26
CA ALA A 97 -7.49 11.77 22.44
C ALA A 97 -7.11 11.76 23.92
N PHE A 98 -5.95 11.26 24.22
CA PHE A 98 -5.34 11.49 25.51
C PHE A 98 -5.22 13.00 25.73
N ASN A 99 -5.48 13.45 26.94
CA ASN A 99 -5.34 14.86 27.29
C ASN A 99 -3.88 15.31 27.44
N ASP A 100 -2.96 14.49 27.04
CA ASP A 100 -1.54 14.83 27.03
C ASP A 100 -1.22 15.64 25.76
N PRO A 101 -0.71 16.86 25.88
CA PRO A 101 -0.38 17.70 24.74
C PRO A 101 0.68 17.10 23.82
N GLY A 102 1.52 16.21 24.33
CA GLY A 102 2.57 15.53 23.55
C GLY A 102 2.12 14.27 22.82
N MET A 103 0.90 13.80 23.08
CA MET A 103 0.41 12.57 22.47
C MET A 103 -0.48 12.82 21.26
N ILE A 104 -0.32 11.97 20.25
CA ILE A 104 -1.25 11.89 19.13
C ILE A 104 -2.63 11.56 19.65
N LYS A 105 -3.60 12.38 19.31
CA LYS A 105 -4.97 12.24 19.75
C LYS A 105 -5.82 11.62 18.67
N PRO A 106 -6.25 10.35 18.79
CA PRO A 106 -7.14 9.74 17.81
C PRO A 106 -8.41 10.56 17.62
N ASN A 107 -8.94 10.60 16.39
CA ASN A 107 -10.17 11.33 16.03
C ASN A 107 -10.17 12.84 16.34
N THR A 108 -9.04 13.43 16.65
CA THR A 108 -8.93 14.88 16.71
C THR A 108 -8.73 15.41 15.30
N PRO A 109 -9.43 16.47 14.87
CA PRO A 109 -9.08 17.16 13.64
C PRO A 109 -7.61 17.53 13.68
N LEU A 110 -6.87 17.11 12.66
CA LEU A 110 -5.44 17.37 12.57
C LEU A 110 -5.28 18.85 12.17
N ASN A 111 -5.13 19.69 13.15
CA ASN A 111 -4.70 21.07 12.92
C ASN A 111 -3.21 21.12 12.58
N ALA A 112 -2.47 20.13 13.07
CA ALA A 112 -1.15 19.78 12.61
C ALA A 112 -1.11 18.25 12.54
N ALA A 113 -0.47 17.71 11.52
CA ALA A 113 -0.33 16.29 11.43
C ALA A 113 0.48 15.76 12.62
N PRO A 114 0.07 14.63 13.21
CA PRO A 114 0.89 13.95 14.19
C PRO A 114 2.25 13.63 13.60
N LEU A 115 3.25 13.43 14.41
CA LEU A 115 4.62 13.15 13.98
C LEU A 115 5.27 14.29 13.15
N GLY A 116 4.82 15.52 13.32
CA GLY A 116 5.40 16.68 12.65
C GLY A 116 4.96 16.87 11.19
N PHE A 117 3.94 16.15 10.72
CA PHE A 117 3.35 16.44 9.42
C PHE A 117 2.76 17.85 9.40
N PRO A 118 3.03 18.65 8.39
CA PRO A 118 2.48 19.99 8.27
C PRO A 118 0.97 19.98 8.05
N ALA A 119 0.30 21.00 8.55
CA ALA A 119 -1.14 21.15 8.39
C ALA A 119 -1.53 21.65 7.01
N HIS A 120 -0.61 22.30 6.30
CA HIS A 120 -0.85 22.91 4.99
C HIS A 120 0.24 22.49 3.98
N PRO A 121 -0.10 22.28 2.70
CA PRO A 121 0.88 21.92 1.67
C PRO A 121 2.07 22.88 1.53
N ASP A 122 1.87 24.16 1.79
CA ASP A 122 2.92 25.18 1.72
C ASP A 122 3.99 24.97 2.80
N GLU A 123 3.61 24.39 3.93
CA GLU A 123 4.54 24.07 5.03
C GLU A 123 5.45 22.88 4.67
N LEU A 124 5.06 22.08 3.64
CA LEU A 124 5.90 20.99 3.12
C LEU A 124 7.08 21.49 2.30
N ALA A 125 7.04 22.72 1.84
CA ALA A 125 8.03 23.24 0.91
C ALA A 125 9.19 23.95 1.60
N ILE A 126 9.01 24.45 2.84
CA ILE A 126 9.96 25.36 3.51
C ILE A 126 10.04 25.02 4.99
N ASN A 127 11.25 24.84 5.49
CA ASN A 127 11.55 24.73 6.92
C ASN A 127 11.35 26.09 7.64
N PRO A 128 11.20 26.09 8.98
CA PRO A 128 11.08 27.33 9.75
C PRO A 128 12.23 28.32 9.57
N ASP A 129 13.41 27.86 9.19
CA ASP A 129 14.59 28.68 8.88
C ASP A 129 14.61 29.23 7.45
N GLY A 130 13.56 28.94 6.65
CA GLY A 130 13.46 29.36 5.27
C GLY A 130 14.16 28.46 4.25
N SER A 131 14.80 27.37 4.68
CA SER A 131 15.42 26.41 3.77
C SER A 131 14.38 25.46 3.13
N PRO A 132 14.59 24.96 1.90
CA PRO A 132 13.73 23.96 1.31
C PRO A 132 13.72 22.65 2.10
N ILE A 133 12.56 22.07 2.29
CA ILE A 133 12.43 20.76 2.90
C ILE A 133 12.90 19.69 1.92
N ARG A 134 13.74 18.80 2.40
CA ARG A 134 14.18 17.62 1.68
C ARG A 134 13.21 16.48 1.92
N ILE A 135 12.27 16.28 1.03
CA ILE A 135 11.26 15.21 1.10
C ILE A 135 11.83 13.83 0.75
N ASP A 136 13.09 13.74 0.37
CA ASP A 136 13.77 12.51 0.00
C ASP A 136 14.48 11.79 1.17
N HIS A 137 14.37 12.31 2.39
CA HIS A 137 14.89 11.67 3.61
C HIS A 137 13.95 10.56 4.09
N ALA A 138 13.84 9.49 3.31
CA ALA A 138 12.79 8.48 3.46
C ALA A 138 12.84 7.68 4.78
N PHE A 139 13.95 7.68 5.49
CA PHE A 139 14.13 7.00 6.77
C PHE A 139 14.30 7.95 7.97
N SER A 140 14.10 9.25 7.78
CA SER A 140 14.28 10.26 8.80
C SER A 140 12.96 10.55 9.55
N TRP A 141 13.03 10.64 10.87
CA TRP A 141 11.92 11.10 11.70
C TRP A 141 11.63 12.60 11.55
N GLU A 142 12.60 13.37 11.12
CA GLU A 142 12.45 14.79 10.84
C GLU A 142 11.59 15.05 9.60
N HIS A 143 11.52 14.07 8.70
CA HIS A 143 10.76 14.16 7.45
C HIS A 143 9.86 12.93 7.24
N PRO A 144 8.87 12.69 8.13
CA PRO A 144 8.09 11.46 8.11
C PRO A 144 7.23 11.28 6.84
N LEU A 145 6.88 12.35 6.15
CA LEU A 145 6.16 12.28 4.87
C LEU A 145 6.98 11.62 3.77
N SER A 146 8.27 11.90 3.73
CA SER A 146 9.16 11.29 2.74
C SER A 146 9.30 9.78 2.97
N ALA A 147 9.32 9.34 4.21
CA ALA A 147 9.34 7.91 4.56
C ALA A 147 8.15 7.15 3.96
N HIS A 148 6.97 7.75 3.95
CA HIS A 148 5.77 7.12 3.39
C HIS A 148 5.76 7.13 1.86
N GLY A 149 6.14 8.23 1.22
CA GLY A 149 6.03 8.41 -0.23
C GLY A 149 7.26 8.03 -1.04
N MET A 150 8.41 7.97 -0.42
CA MET A 150 9.71 7.91 -1.09
C MET A 150 10.58 6.71 -0.65
N MET A 151 9.95 5.58 -0.33
CA MET A 151 10.66 4.38 0.14
C MET A 151 11.76 3.90 -0.83
N HIS A 152 11.61 4.18 -2.12
CA HIS A 152 12.62 3.86 -3.12
C HIS A 152 13.95 4.61 -2.93
N ASN A 153 13.97 5.68 -2.14
CA ASN A 153 15.18 6.44 -1.83
C ASN A 153 15.92 5.93 -0.59
N VAL A 154 15.34 5.01 0.18
CA VAL A 154 15.93 4.55 1.45
C VAL A 154 17.35 4.02 1.25
N ILE A 155 17.57 3.14 0.29
CA ILE A 155 18.88 2.56 0.03
C ILE A 155 19.86 3.64 -0.46
N THR A 156 19.42 4.51 -1.37
CA THR A 156 20.24 5.61 -1.88
C THR A 156 20.71 6.54 -0.77
N ASN A 157 19.80 6.94 0.10
CA ASN A 157 20.09 7.84 1.20
C ASN A 157 20.95 7.16 2.28
N ALA A 158 20.65 5.91 2.61
CA ALA A 158 21.45 5.11 3.54
C ALA A 158 22.91 4.96 3.07
N THR A 159 23.12 4.67 1.79
CA THR A 159 24.45 4.53 1.19
C THR A 159 25.23 5.86 1.21
N LYS A 160 24.54 6.98 1.07
CA LYS A 160 25.14 8.32 1.17
C LYS A 160 25.38 8.79 2.60
N GLY A 161 24.76 8.12 3.59
CA GLY A 161 24.73 8.58 4.98
C GLY A 161 23.93 9.87 5.16
N ASP A 162 22.89 10.07 4.35
CA ASP A 162 22.08 11.28 4.30
C ASP A 162 20.62 10.97 4.70
N PRO A 163 20.10 11.55 5.78
CA PRO A 163 20.64 12.56 6.66
C PRO A 163 21.66 12.04 7.69
N TYR A 164 21.74 10.73 7.86
CA TYR A 164 22.69 10.07 8.78
C TYR A 164 22.98 8.64 8.32
N ARG A 165 24.05 8.06 8.82
CA ARG A 165 24.41 6.66 8.55
C ARG A 165 23.41 5.73 9.22
N LEU A 166 22.91 4.75 8.46
CA LEU A 166 22.18 3.62 9.01
C LEU A 166 23.17 2.53 9.43
N ASP A 167 22.95 1.98 10.60
CA ASP A 167 23.68 0.84 11.10
C ASP A 167 22.99 -0.48 10.70
N THR A 168 21.68 -0.54 10.85
CA THR A 168 20.89 -1.70 10.50
C THR A 168 19.70 -1.31 9.62
N LEU A 169 19.53 -1.99 8.51
CA LEU A 169 18.36 -1.86 7.64
C LEU A 169 17.56 -3.16 7.67
N LEU A 170 16.32 -3.08 8.15
CA LEU A 170 15.37 -4.19 8.09
C LEU A 170 14.39 -3.98 6.95
N ILE A 171 14.33 -4.92 6.03
CA ILE A 171 13.41 -4.93 4.90
C ILE A 171 12.40 -6.05 5.10
N PHE A 172 11.12 -5.69 5.02
CA PHE A 172 10.01 -6.63 5.13
C PHE A 172 9.21 -6.66 3.83
N MET A 173 9.13 -7.84 3.22
CA MET A 173 8.34 -8.13 2.01
C MET A 173 8.54 -7.10 0.86
N ALA A 174 9.77 -6.61 0.71
CA ALA A 174 10.11 -5.66 -0.34
C ALA A 174 11.36 -6.10 -1.09
N ASN A 175 11.20 -6.39 -2.37
CA ASN A 175 12.31 -6.82 -3.23
C ASN A 175 12.96 -5.63 -3.92
N MET A 176 13.68 -4.80 -3.17
CA MET A 176 14.28 -3.57 -3.69
C MET A 176 15.48 -3.81 -4.61
N ALA A 177 16.04 -5.02 -4.61
CA ALA A 177 17.09 -5.40 -5.55
C ALA A 177 16.55 -5.77 -6.94
N TRP A 178 15.23 -5.86 -7.11
CA TRP A 178 14.59 -6.20 -8.38
C TRP A 178 13.48 -5.23 -8.79
N ASN A 179 12.56 -4.96 -7.88
CA ASN A 179 11.45 -4.02 -8.09
C ASN A 179 11.39 -3.02 -6.92
N SER A 180 10.38 -2.22 -6.82
CA SER A 180 10.20 -1.21 -5.77
C SER A 180 11.26 -0.10 -5.75
N THR A 181 12.11 -0.02 -6.78
CA THR A 181 13.10 1.05 -6.96
C THR A 181 13.09 1.56 -8.40
N MET A 182 13.63 2.77 -8.60
CA MET A 182 13.66 3.40 -9.93
C MET A 182 14.83 2.91 -10.79
N ASN A 183 15.92 2.45 -10.17
CA ASN A 183 17.11 1.97 -10.84
C ASN A 183 17.68 0.74 -10.11
N THR A 184 17.22 -0.42 -10.52
CA THR A 184 17.56 -1.71 -9.91
C THR A 184 19.06 -2.00 -9.92
N LEU A 185 19.77 -1.71 -11.02
CA LEU A 185 21.20 -1.95 -11.12
C LEU A 185 21.96 -1.10 -10.11
N ALA A 186 21.68 0.19 -10.05
CA ALA A 186 22.32 1.06 -9.09
C ALA A 186 22.05 0.67 -7.63
N VAL A 187 20.84 0.20 -7.33
CA VAL A 187 20.51 -0.30 -5.98
C VAL A 187 21.35 -1.53 -5.62
N ARG A 188 21.53 -2.46 -6.53
CA ARG A 188 22.38 -3.64 -6.32
C ARG A 188 23.84 -3.26 -6.11
N ASP A 189 24.34 -2.27 -6.85
CA ASP A 189 25.68 -1.74 -6.65
C ASP A 189 25.81 -1.08 -5.27
N MET A 190 24.84 -0.24 -4.87
CA MET A 190 24.79 0.41 -3.57
C MET A 190 24.76 -0.56 -2.39
N LEU A 191 24.03 -1.68 -2.51
CA LEU A 191 24.00 -2.72 -1.48
C LEU A 191 25.34 -3.42 -1.27
N ASN A 192 26.22 -3.38 -2.27
CA ASN A 192 27.57 -3.91 -2.20
C ASN A 192 28.64 -2.83 -1.94
N GLU A 193 28.26 -1.56 -1.83
CA GLU A 193 29.19 -0.45 -1.70
C GLU A 193 29.86 -0.46 -0.32
N ARG A 194 31.15 -0.24 -0.32
CA ARG A 194 31.98 -0.19 0.90
C ARG A 194 32.53 1.20 1.13
N ASP A 195 32.76 1.51 2.37
CA ASP A 195 33.45 2.72 2.78
C ASP A 195 34.99 2.57 2.70
N GLU A 196 35.72 3.63 3.08
CA GLU A 196 37.18 3.66 3.05
C GLU A 196 37.81 2.63 4.01
N SER A 197 37.09 2.18 5.03
CA SER A 197 37.54 1.13 5.96
C SER A 197 37.35 -0.29 5.41
N GLY A 198 36.63 -0.42 4.29
CA GLY A 198 36.27 -1.69 3.69
C GLY A 198 34.99 -2.31 4.25
N GLU A 199 34.28 -1.62 5.15
CA GLU A 199 32.98 -2.05 5.66
C GLU A 199 31.86 -1.65 4.68
N TYR A 200 30.77 -2.42 4.68
CA TYR A 200 29.60 -2.05 3.90
C TYR A 200 29.01 -0.72 4.39
N LYS A 201 28.59 0.13 3.46
CA LYS A 201 27.92 1.41 3.79
C LYS A 201 26.60 1.22 4.51
N ILE A 202 25.94 0.08 4.29
CA ILE A 202 24.83 -0.44 5.10
C ILE A 202 25.37 -1.68 5.83
N PRO A 203 25.87 -1.55 7.07
CA PRO A 203 26.66 -2.60 7.73
C PRO A 203 25.91 -3.88 8.00
N PHE A 204 24.61 -3.79 8.29
CA PHE A 204 23.80 -4.96 8.61
C PHE A 204 22.43 -4.91 7.93
N LEU A 205 22.19 -5.87 7.04
CA LEU A 205 20.96 -5.97 6.28
C LEU A 205 20.17 -7.20 6.71
N VAL A 206 18.97 -6.95 7.26
CA VAL A 206 18.02 -7.98 7.65
C VAL A 206 16.88 -8.02 6.62
N VAL A 207 16.61 -9.18 6.05
CA VAL A 207 15.48 -9.37 5.14
C VAL A 207 14.50 -10.36 5.73
N CYS A 208 13.26 -9.94 5.89
CA CYS A 208 12.15 -10.79 6.27
C CYS A 208 11.22 -10.95 5.06
N ASP A 209 11.13 -12.16 4.54
CA ASP A 209 10.32 -12.44 3.35
C ASP A 209 9.75 -13.86 3.41
N ALA A 210 8.56 -14.04 2.85
CA ALA A 210 7.92 -15.35 2.68
C ALA A 210 8.46 -16.12 1.47
N PHE A 211 9.21 -15.43 0.60
CA PHE A 211 9.80 -16.00 -0.61
C PHE A 211 11.29 -15.69 -0.68
N GLN A 212 12.02 -16.56 -1.35
CA GLN A 212 13.42 -16.31 -1.66
C GLN A 212 13.52 -15.31 -2.84
N SER A 213 13.31 -14.04 -2.53
CA SER A 213 13.45 -12.94 -3.49
C SER A 213 14.91 -12.58 -3.75
N GLU A 214 15.18 -11.77 -4.76
CA GLU A 214 16.55 -11.31 -5.08
C GLU A 214 17.16 -10.51 -3.93
N MET A 215 16.34 -9.86 -3.11
CA MET A 215 16.81 -9.11 -1.95
C MET A 215 17.46 -10.01 -0.89
N VAL A 216 16.99 -11.25 -0.77
CA VAL A 216 17.53 -12.24 0.17
C VAL A 216 19.02 -12.53 -0.09
N ALA A 217 19.46 -12.44 -1.35
CA ALA A 217 20.87 -12.68 -1.71
C ALA A 217 21.83 -11.61 -1.16
N PHE A 218 21.33 -10.46 -0.73
CA PHE A 218 22.12 -9.37 -0.15
C PHE A 218 22.07 -9.34 1.38
N ALA A 219 21.22 -10.16 1.99
CA ALA A 219 20.99 -10.12 3.44
C ALA A 219 22.12 -10.75 4.24
N ASP A 220 22.49 -10.12 5.34
CA ASP A 220 23.33 -10.72 6.39
C ASP A 220 22.54 -11.65 7.29
N LEU A 221 21.24 -11.34 7.47
CA LEU A 221 20.31 -12.18 8.22
C LEU A 221 18.98 -12.29 7.47
N VAL A 222 18.52 -13.52 7.28
CA VAL A 222 17.20 -13.81 6.70
C VAL A 222 16.27 -14.31 7.79
N LEU A 223 15.12 -13.66 7.91
CA LEU A 223 14.01 -14.08 8.76
C LEU A 223 12.90 -14.64 7.87
N PRO A 224 12.71 -15.96 7.81
CA PRO A 224 11.67 -16.52 6.97
C PRO A 224 10.29 -16.20 7.53
N ASP A 225 9.51 -15.44 6.77
CA ASP A 225 8.12 -15.12 7.09
C ASP A 225 7.18 -16.25 6.67
N THR A 226 5.96 -16.18 7.10
CA THR A 226 4.87 -17.05 6.70
C THR A 226 4.12 -16.51 5.51
N THR A 227 3.57 -17.41 4.72
CA THR A 227 2.59 -17.05 3.69
C THR A 227 1.24 -16.71 4.33
N TYR A 228 0.34 -16.15 3.54
CA TYR A 228 -1.04 -15.86 3.96
C TYR A 228 -1.83 -17.10 4.40
N LEU A 229 -1.44 -18.28 3.95
CA LEU A 229 -2.10 -19.54 4.30
C LEU A 229 -1.63 -20.10 5.65
N GLU A 230 -0.55 -19.59 6.18
CA GLU A 230 0.17 -20.14 7.35
C GLU A 230 0.01 -19.29 8.61
N ARG A 231 -0.66 -18.14 8.54
CA ARG A 231 -0.79 -17.22 9.69
C ARG A 231 -2.18 -16.68 9.90
N HIS A 232 -2.45 -16.32 11.15
CA HIS A 232 -3.55 -15.41 11.47
C HIS A 232 -3.18 -14.00 11.04
N ASP A 233 -4.14 -13.29 10.48
CA ASP A 233 -3.93 -11.91 10.07
C ASP A 233 -5.24 -11.14 10.14
N VAL A 234 -5.18 -9.87 10.53
CA VAL A 234 -6.32 -8.98 10.45
C VAL A 234 -6.31 -8.35 9.07
N MET A 235 -7.36 -8.58 8.31
CA MET A 235 -7.48 -7.98 6.99
C MET A 235 -7.79 -6.49 7.13
N GLY A 236 -6.89 -5.69 6.59
CA GLY A 236 -7.12 -4.25 6.49
C GLY A 236 -8.35 -3.94 5.65
N MET A 237 -8.94 -2.80 5.93
CA MET A 237 -10.15 -2.35 5.24
C MET A 237 -9.99 -2.15 3.74
N LEU A 238 -8.75 -1.96 3.28
CA LEU A 238 -8.43 -1.84 1.85
C LEU A 238 -8.61 -3.15 1.09
N ASP A 239 -8.43 -4.28 1.77
CA ASP A 239 -8.43 -5.61 1.15
C ASP A 239 -9.72 -6.40 1.46
N ARG A 240 -10.72 -5.72 1.97
CA ARG A 240 -11.96 -6.39 2.33
C ARG A 240 -12.75 -6.90 1.12
N PRO A 241 -13.63 -7.87 1.33
CA PRO A 241 -14.58 -8.33 0.30
C PRO A 241 -15.41 -7.17 -0.25
N ILE A 242 -15.79 -7.28 -1.51
CA ILE A 242 -16.60 -6.28 -2.22
C ILE A 242 -18.03 -6.16 -1.62
N SER A 243 -18.46 -7.12 -0.80
CA SER A 243 -19.76 -7.10 -0.13
C SER A 243 -19.86 -5.99 0.93
N GLU A 244 -21.01 -5.36 1.01
CA GLU A 244 -21.36 -4.45 2.10
C GLU A 244 -21.69 -5.21 3.37
N PHE A 245 -21.21 -4.65 4.49
CA PHE A 245 -21.57 -5.11 5.81
C PHE A 245 -22.37 -4.01 6.51
N GLU A 246 -23.40 -4.41 7.22
CA GLU A 246 -24.10 -3.51 8.13
C GLU A 246 -23.29 -3.38 9.41
N GLY A 247 -22.75 -2.19 9.65
CA GLY A 247 -21.96 -1.88 10.84
C GLY A 247 -20.46 -2.17 10.73
N PRO A 248 -19.71 -2.01 11.81
CA PRO A 248 -18.27 -2.24 11.86
C PRO A 248 -17.96 -3.73 11.80
N VAL A 249 -17.05 -4.11 10.92
CA VAL A 249 -16.60 -5.49 10.72
C VAL A 249 -15.08 -5.52 10.62
N ASP A 250 -14.48 -6.37 11.45
CA ASP A 250 -13.08 -6.77 11.32
C ASP A 250 -13.04 -8.20 10.77
N SER A 251 -12.29 -8.38 9.70
CA SER A 251 -12.06 -9.70 9.12
C SER A 251 -10.77 -10.28 9.64
N VAL A 252 -10.81 -11.49 10.16
CA VAL A 252 -9.64 -12.25 10.58
C VAL A 252 -9.43 -13.40 9.61
N ARG A 253 -8.25 -13.45 9.01
CA ARG A 253 -7.83 -14.61 8.22
C ARG A 253 -7.29 -15.68 9.16
N ILE A 254 -7.80 -16.88 9.01
CA ILE A 254 -7.39 -18.06 9.78
C ILE A 254 -6.40 -18.86 8.93
N PRO A 255 -5.29 -19.36 9.48
CA PRO A 255 -4.37 -20.20 8.74
C PRO A 255 -5.03 -21.51 8.30
N VAL A 256 -4.68 -21.96 7.11
CA VAL A 256 -5.17 -23.20 6.50
C VAL A 256 -4.18 -24.34 6.72
N VAL A 257 -2.90 -24.01 6.83
CA VAL A 257 -1.79 -24.93 7.05
C VAL A 257 -0.87 -24.38 8.13
N ALA A 258 -0.12 -25.27 8.77
CA ALA A 258 0.91 -24.86 9.72
C ALA A 258 2.13 -24.26 9.00
N PRO A 259 2.84 -23.29 9.61
CA PRO A 259 4.09 -22.77 9.07
C PRO A 259 5.13 -23.86 8.84
N LEU A 260 5.91 -23.75 7.78
CA LEU A 260 6.99 -24.70 7.48
C LEU A 260 8.27 -24.32 8.20
N GLY A 261 8.92 -25.31 8.78
CA GLY A 261 10.26 -25.19 9.37
C GLY A 261 10.35 -24.07 10.42
N LEU A 262 11.20 -23.08 10.16
CA LEU A 262 11.45 -21.93 11.06
C LEU A 262 10.64 -20.68 10.69
N CYS A 263 9.72 -20.78 9.74
CA CYS A 263 8.89 -19.65 9.35
C CYS A 263 8.05 -19.14 10.53
N LYS A 264 8.10 -17.84 10.76
CA LYS A 264 7.36 -17.17 11.83
C LYS A 264 6.74 -15.87 11.30
N PRO A 265 5.47 -15.57 11.61
CA PRO A 265 4.87 -14.31 11.21
C PRO A 265 5.69 -13.10 11.66
N PHE A 266 5.90 -12.15 10.78
CA PHE A 266 6.75 -10.98 11.07
C PHE A 266 6.28 -10.20 12.30
N GLN A 267 4.97 -10.07 12.51
CA GLN A 267 4.43 -9.44 13.71
C GLN A 267 4.87 -10.17 15.01
N GLU A 268 4.96 -11.48 14.99
CA GLU A 268 5.45 -12.24 16.16
C GLU A 268 6.94 -12.02 16.38
N VAL A 269 7.72 -11.90 15.30
CA VAL A 269 9.14 -11.54 15.38
C VAL A 269 9.29 -10.17 16.02
N LEU A 270 8.49 -9.18 15.63
CA LEU A 270 8.54 -7.84 16.23
C LEU A 270 8.14 -7.85 17.71
N ILE A 271 7.11 -8.62 18.09
CA ILE A 271 6.68 -8.76 19.49
C ILE A 271 7.80 -9.40 20.32
N GLU A 272 8.44 -10.45 19.81
CA GLU A 272 9.54 -11.11 20.50
C GLU A 272 10.75 -10.17 20.63
N LEU A 273 11.11 -9.45 19.60
CA LEU A 273 12.18 -8.43 19.66
C LEU A 273 11.85 -7.35 20.68
N GLY A 274 10.64 -6.79 20.64
CA GLY A 274 10.19 -5.80 21.60
C GLY A 274 10.27 -6.28 23.04
N THR A 275 9.84 -7.52 23.29
CA THR A 275 9.92 -8.16 24.60
C THR A 275 11.36 -8.32 25.07
N ARG A 276 12.27 -8.79 24.20
CA ARG A 276 13.69 -8.95 24.52
C ARG A 276 14.38 -7.60 24.77
N LEU A 277 14.01 -6.59 24.04
CA LEU A 277 14.50 -5.21 24.17
C LEU A 277 13.82 -4.45 25.33
N LYS A 278 12.84 -5.07 25.99
CA LYS A 278 12.05 -4.46 27.07
C LYS A 278 11.39 -3.14 26.64
N LEU A 279 10.92 -3.11 25.40
CA LEU A 279 10.10 -2.00 24.91
C LEU A 279 8.72 -2.04 25.59
N PRO A 280 8.07 -0.85 25.82
CA PRO A 280 6.77 -0.78 26.46
C PRO A 280 5.66 -1.41 25.64
#